data_51f407bc0edb53545cc3a8ca6193456b
#
_entry.id   51f407bc0edb53545cc3a8ca6193456b
#
_cell.length_a   1.000
_cell.length_b   1.000
_cell.length_c   1.000
_cell.angle_alpha   90.00
_cell.angle_beta   90.00
_cell.angle_gamma   90.00
#
_symmetry.space_group_name_H-M   'P 1'
#
loop_
_entity.id
_entity.type
_entity.pdbx_description
1 polymer ?
#
loop_
_entity_poly.entity_id
_entity_poly.type
_entity_poly.pdbx_seq_one_letter_code
_entity_poly.pdbx_strand_id
1 'polypeptide(L)'
;MLQLDEILEMCKKDSQIDDMRLDESSRETAKVHAKYLEILTQYKLQNKRLDMELKILLKDKWLHYNGKLDKEKIDQYGWNYDPLNGLKVLKGDMEYFYNSDPDLQKLNAKIEYIQTVIETLEEIMSNLRWRHSTIKNMIDWRRFTSGA
;
A
#
# COMPACT_ATOMS: atom_id res chain seq x y z
N MET A 1 -8.36 9.64 -1.49
CA MET A 1 -7.70 8.39 -1.97
C MET A 1 -8.60 7.21 -1.62
N LEU A 2 -8.85 6.33 -2.58
CA LEU A 2 -9.68 5.14 -2.36
C LEU A 2 -9.08 4.23 -1.29
N GLN A 3 -9.92 3.72 -0.41
CA GLN A 3 -9.50 2.76 0.63
C GLN A 3 -9.51 1.33 0.09
N LEU A 4 -8.85 0.43 0.80
CA LEU A 4 -8.71 -0.98 0.38
C LEU A 4 -10.06 -1.63 0.11
N ASP A 5 -11.05 -1.42 0.99
CA ASP A 5 -12.39 -1.99 0.83
C ASP A 5 -13.07 -1.52 -0.46
N GLU A 6 -12.94 -0.24 -0.76
CA GLU A 6 -13.49 0.36 -1.99
C GLU A 6 -12.82 -0.20 -3.23
N ILE A 7 -11.50 -0.40 -3.18
CA ILE A 7 -10.71 -1.01 -4.27
C ILE A 7 -11.18 -2.45 -4.51
N LEU A 8 -11.36 -3.23 -3.46
CA LEU A 8 -11.81 -4.62 -3.57
C LEU A 8 -13.22 -4.73 -4.13
N GLU A 9 -14.15 -3.87 -3.69
CA GLU A 9 -15.52 -3.84 -4.23
C GLU A 9 -15.52 -3.41 -5.71
N MET A 10 -14.72 -2.42 -6.05
CA MET A 10 -14.55 -1.97 -7.43
C MET A 10 -13.98 -3.09 -8.30
N CYS A 11 -13.02 -3.84 -7.79
CA CYS A 11 -12.42 -4.99 -8.48
C CYS A 11 -13.44 -6.08 -8.77
N LYS A 12 -14.32 -6.39 -7.83
CA LYS A 12 -15.40 -7.38 -8.03
C LYS A 12 -16.30 -7.01 -9.22
N LYS A 13 -16.63 -5.73 -9.34
CA LYS A 13 -17.43 -5.21 -10.46
C LYS A 13 -16.67 -5.25 -11.77
N ASP A 14 -15.43 -4.78 -11.76
CA ASP A 14 -14.60 -4.66 -12.95
C ASP A 14 -14.11 -6.00 -13.49
N SER A 15 -14.12 -7.05 -12.65
CA SER A 15 -13.72 -8.40 -13.05
C SER A 15 -14.80 -9.17 -13.81
N GLN A 16 -16.03 -8.67 -13.83
CA GLN A 16 -17.13 -9.31 -14.52
C GLN A 16 -16.92 -9.30 -16.03
N ILE A 17 -17.24 -10.42 -16.67
CA ILE A 17 -17.20 -10.57 -18.11
C ILE A 17 -18.64 -10.84 -18.57
N ASP A 18 -19.14 -10.01 -19.50
CA ASP A 18 -20.45 -10.19 -20.10
C ASP A 18 -20.33 -11.22 -21.24
N ASP A 19 -20.91 -12.42 -21.02
CA ASP A 19 -20.90 -13.51 -21.99
C ASP A 19 -21.57 -13.15 -23.31
N MET A 20 -22.51 -12.23 -23.27
CA MET A 20 -23.26 -11.78 -24.45
C MET A 20 -22.50 -10.68 -25.24
N ARG A 21 -21.49 -10.08 -24.64
CA ARG A 21 -20.73 -8.96 -25.19
C ARG A 21 -19.23 -9.12 -24.98
N LEU A 22 -18.67 -10.21 -25.49
CA LEU A 22 -17.27 -10.55 -25.29
C LEU A 22 -16.30 -9.54 -25.94
N ASP A 23 -16.69 -8.96 -27.05
CA ASP A 23 -15.94 -7.92 -27.74
C ASP A 23 -15.82 -6.63 -26.93
N GLU A 24 -16.92 -6.19 -26.32
CA GLU A 24 -16.92 -5.02 -25.41
C GLU A 24 -16.13 -5.31 -24.15
N SER A 25 -16.29 -6.49 -23.55
CA SER A 25 -15.53 -6.91 -22.38
C SER A 25 -14.03 -6.92 -22.66
N SER A 26 -13.61 -7.34 -23.87
CA SER A 26 -12.22 -7.31 -24.30
C SER A 26 -11.69 -5.89 -24.42
N ARG A 27 -12.46 -4.99 -25.04
CA ARG A 27 -12.06 -3.59 -25.20
C ARG A 27 -11.94 -2.85 -23.88
N GLU A 28 -12.82 -3.13 -22.92
CA GLU A 28 -12.80 -2.50 -21.61
C GLU A 28 -11.59 -2.90 -20.77
N THR A 29 -10.96 -4.03 -21.05
CA THR A 29 -9.80 -4.50 -20.29
C THR A 29 -8.67 -3.47 -20.23
N ALA A 30 -8.36 -2.81 -21.34
CA ALA A 30 -7.34 -1.78 -21.38
C ALA A 30 -7.69 -0.55 -20.53
N LYS A 31 -8.96 -0.13 -20.56
CA LYS A 31 -9.47 0.97 -19.76
C LYS A 31 -9.42 0.67 -18.27
N VAL A 32 -9.83 -0.53 -17.88
CA VAL A 32 -9.80 -1.00 -16.50
C VAL A 32 -8.35 -1.10 -16.00
N HIS A 33 -7.46 -1.64 -16.82
CA HIS A 33 -6.03 -1.71 -16.51
C HIS A 33 -5.45 -0.32 -16.24
N ALA A 34 -5.73 0.67 -17.09
CA ALA A 34 -5.27 2.05 -16.91
C ALA A 34 -5.77 2.66 -15.60
N LYS A 35 -7.02 2.39 -15.22
CA LYS A 35 -7.60 2.85 -13.96
C LYS A 35 -6.83 2.32 -12.75
N TYR A 36 -6.56 1.01 -12.70
CA TYR A 36 -5.81 0.40 -11.59
C TYR A 36 -4.34 0.82 -11.58
N LEU A 37 -3.74 1.03 -12.76
CA LEU A 37 -2.37 1.54 -12.84
C LEU A 37 -2.23 2.94 -12.22
N GLU A 38 -3.20 3.80 -12.46
CA GLU A 38 -3.23 5.15 -11.86
C GLU A 38 -3.31 5.06 -10.34
N ILE A 39 -4.23 4.26 -9.81
CA ILE A 39 -4.39 4.06 -8.37
C ILE A 39 -3.10 3.49 -7.76
N LEU A 40 -2.53 2.47 -8.38
CA LEU A 40 -1.28 1.85 -7.94
C LEU A 40 -0.14 2.86 -7.87
N THR A 41 -0.01 3.70 -8.89
CA THR A 41 1.03 4.73 -8.95
C THR A 41 0.88 5.73 -7.82
N GLN A 42 -0.33 6.17 -7.52
CA GLN A 42 -0.60 7.08 -6.40
C GLN A 42 -0.20 6.45 -5.06
N TYR A 43 -0.53 5.18 -4.84
CA TYR A 43 -0.15 4.47 -3.63
C TYR A 43 1.36 4.27 -3.51
N LYS A 44 2.05 3.97 -4.61
CA LYS A 44 3.52 3.87 -4.62
C LYS A 44 4.20 5.19 -4.25
N LEU A 45 3.68 6.31 -4.75
CA LEU A 45 4.19 7.64 -4.38
C LEU A 45 3.93 7.94 -2.90
N GLN A 46 2.76 7.61 -2.40
CA GLN A 46 2.44 7.77 -0.99
C GLN A 46 3.35 6.93 -0.10
N ASN A 47 3.64 5.70 -0.49
CA ASN A 47 4.57 4.83 0.23
C ASN A 47 5.97 5.45 0.35
N LYS A 48 6.48 6.03 -0.74
CA LYS A 48 7.77 6.72 -0.73
C LYS A 48 7.77 7.92 0.22
N ARG A 49 6.68 8.68 0.25
CA ARG A 49 6.53 9.81 1.17
C ARG A 49 6.57 9.34 2.62
N LEU A 50 5.83 8.28 2.94
CA LEU A 50 5.82 7.72 4.30
C LEU A 50 7.19 7.15 4.70
N ASP A 51 7.93 6.54 3.78
CA ASP A 51 9.30 6.09 4.03
C ASP A 51 10.24 7.25 4.39
N MET A 52 10.09 8.39 3.73
CA MET A 52 10.85 9.59 4.06
C MET A 52 10.49 10.12 5.45
N GLU A 53 9.19 10.16 5.76
CA GLU A 53 8.71 10.56 7.09
C GLU A 53 9.27 9.63 8.18
N LEU A 54 9.29 8.33 7.90
CA LEU A 54 9.84 7.34 8.83
C LEU A 54 11.31 7.58 9.12
N LYS A 55 12.12 7.90 8.10
CA LYS A 55 13.54 8.19 8.26
C LYS A 55 13.77 9.42 9.15
N ILE A 56 12.96 10.45 8.97
CA ILE A 56 13.03 11.67 9.79
C ILE A 56 12.63 11.34 11.23
N LEU A 57 11.53 10.62 11.41
CA LEU A 57 11.04 10.26 12.74
C LEU A 57 12.02 9.33 13.47
N LEU A 58 12.61 8.37 12.80
CA LEU A 58 13.65 7.49 13.37
C LEU A 58 14.84 8.29 13.88
N LYS A 59 15.31 9.26 13.11
CA LYS A 59 16.40 10.16 13.53
C LYS A 59 16.00 10.94 14.76
N ASP A 60 14.84 11.57 14.77
CA ASP A 60 14.36 12.38 15.87
C ASP A 60 14.13 11.53 17.14
N LYS A 61 13.60 10.33 16.99
CA LYS A 61 13.46 9.38 18.10
C LYS A 61 14.80 8.92 18.64
N TRP A 62 15.77 8.64 17.76
CA TRP A 62 17.13 8.31 18.19
C TRP A 62 17.74 9.44 19.03
N LEU A 63 17.63 10.67 18.56
CA LEU A 63 18.11 11.85 19.31
C LEU A 63 17.38 12.00 20.63
N HIS A 64 16.07 11.81 20.64
CA HIS A 64 15.24 11.93 21.83
C HIS A 64 15.60 10.89 22.90
N TYR A 65 15.70 9.62 22.53
CA TYR A 65 16.04 8.54 23.47
C TYR A 65 17.48 8.66 23.98
N ASN A 66 18.37 9.26 23.21
CA ASN A 66 19.76 9.49 23.62
C ASN A 66 20.00 10.84 24.32
N GLY A 67 18.94 11.59 24.60
CA GLY A 67 19.02 12.88 25.29
C GLY A 67 19.68 14.00 24.48
N LYS A 68 19.65 13.90 23.16
CA LYS A 68 20.32 14.83 22.23
C LYS A 68 19.37 15.70 21.41
N LEU A 69 18.06 15.50 21.56
CA LEU A 69 17.08 16.28 20.82
C LEU A 69 16.89 17.66 21.42
N ASP A 70 16.77 18.68 20.56
CA ASP A 70 16.52 20.04 20.97
C ASP A 70 15.21 20.17 21.76
N LYS A 71 15.24 20.98 22.82
CA LYS A 71 14.06 21.23 23.65
C LYS A 71 12.87 21.73 22.82
N GLU A 72 13.15 22.62 21.86
CA GLU A 72 12.13 23.16 20.96
C GLU A 72 11.43 22.06 20.16
N LYS A 73 12.18 21.10 19.63
CA LYS A 73 11.62 19.94 18.92
C LYS A 73 10.83 19.00 19.83
N ILE A 74 11.30 18.76 21.04
CA ILE A 74 10.58 17.96 22.03
C ILE A 74 9.22 18.61 22.32
N ASP A 75 9.18 19.92 22.48
CA ASP A 75 7.94 20.67 22.70
C ASP A 75 7.00 20.61 21.48
N GLN A 76 7.54 20.71 20.27
CA GLN A 76 6.73 20.57 19.04
C GLN A 76 6.07 19.22 18.92
N TYR A 77 6.78 18.16 19.25
CA TYR A 77 6.25 16.79 19.23
C TYR A 77 5.34 16.49 20.42
N GLY A 78 5.46 17.25 21.52
CA GLY A 78 4.77 16.96 22.78
C GLY A 78 5.31 15.75 23.51
N TRP A 79 6.58 15.41 23.29
CA TRP A 79 7.22 14.25 23.93
C TRP A 79 7.71 14.58 25.34
N ASN A 80 7.95 13.54 26.13
CA ASN A 80 8.51 13.67 27.47
C ASN A 80 10.00 14.06 27.36
N TYR A 81 10.45 15.00 28.21
CA TYR A 81 11.86 15.43 28.24
C TYR A 81 12.83 14.32 28.67
N ASP A 82 12.36 13.41 29.53
CA ASP A 82 13.17 12.29 30.00
C ASP A 82 12.41 10.97 29.80
N PRO A 83 12.42 10.43 28.57
CA PRO A 83 11.62 9.24 28.24
C PRO A 83 12.05 7.98 28.96
N LEU A 84 13.30 7.91 29.45
CA LEU A 84 13.88 6.73 30.07
C LEU A 84 14.17 6.91 31.56
N ASN A 85 13.69 7.98 32.20
CA ASN A 85 13.90 8.25 33.62
C ASN A 85 15.38 8.19 34.03
N GLY A 86 16.23 8.84 33.22
CA GLY A 86 17.68 8.94 33.46
C GLY A 86 18.50 7.73 33.02
N LEU A 87 17.85 6.68 32.51
CA LEU A 87 18.56 5.52 31.97
C LEU A 87 19.17 5.86 30.59
N LYS A 88 20.25 5.17 30.25
CA LYS A 88 20.89 5.30 28.93
C LYS A 88 20.55 4.07 28.09
N VAL A 89 20.27 4.31 26.80
CA VAL A 89 20.10 3.23 25.82
C VAL A 89 21.47 2.66 25.50
N LEU A 90 21.67 1.38 25.68
CA LEU A 90 22.87 0.68 25.27
C LEU A 90 22.88 0.49 23.75
N LYS A 91 24.07 0.46 23.18
CA LYS A 91 24.24 0.16 21.75
C LYS A 91 23.72 -1.25 21.46
N GLY A 92 22.78 -1.36 20.55
CA GLY A 92 22.13 -2.63 20.21
C GLY A 92 20.75 -2.82 20.85
N ASP A 93 20.41 -2.06 21.90
CA ASP A 93 19.09 -2.13 22.54
C ASP A 93 18.09 -1.14 21.93
N MET A 94 18.52 -0.27 21.02
CA MET A 94 17.71 0.77 20.43
C MET A 94 16.49 0.20 19.67
N GLU A 95 16.61 -0.98 19.09
CA GLU A 95 15.52 -1.67 18.40
C GLU A 95 14.32 -1.94 19.30
N TYR A 96 14.55 -2.29 20.58
CA TYR A 96 13.46 -2.52 21.53
C TYR A 96 12.65 -1.24 21.77
N PHE A 97 13.31 -0.09 21.82
CA PHE A 97 12.66 1.20 22.03
C PHE A 97 11.92 1.65 20.77
N TYR A 98 12.49 1.44 19.60
CA TYR A 98 11.82 1.73 18.34
C TYR A 98 10.56 0.89 18.14
N ASN A 99 10.66 -0.41 18.39
CA ASN A 99 9.55 -1.35 18.19
C ASN A 99 8.39 -1.11 19.15
N SER A 100 8.67 -0.56 20.33
CA SER A 100 7.66 -0.27 21.35
C SER A 100 7.20 1.21 21.35
N ASP A 101 7.81 2.06 20.53
CA ASP A 101 7.47 3.47 20.49
C ASP A 101 6.10 3.69 19.81
N PRO A 102 5.14 4.36 20.48
CA PRO A 102 3.80 4.53 19.93
C PRO A 102 3.74 5.31 18.62
N ASP A 103 4.58 6.34 18.45
CA ASP A 103 4.59 7.15 17.23
C ASP A 103 5.16 6.36 16.05
N LEU A 104 6.21 5.58 16.30
CA LEU A 104 6.79 4.69 15.29
C LEU A 104 5.84 3.55 14.92
N GLN A 105 5.15 2.96 15.90
CA GLN A 105 4.14 1.93 15.64
C GLN A 105 3.01 2.47 14.77
N LYS A 106 2.54 3.68 15.05
CA LYS A 106 1.48 4.32 14.26
C LYS A 106 1.90 4.55 12.81
N LEU A 107 3.11 5.05 12.61
CA LEU A 107 3.63 5.30 11.26
C LEU A 107 3.90 4.00 10.50
N ASN A 108 4.49 3.01 11.16
CA ASN A 108 4.71 1.68 10.57
C ASN A 108 3.39 1.01 10.18
N ALA A 109 2.34 1.14 11.01
CA ALA A 109 1.01 0.61 10.67
C ALA A 109 0.45 1.25 9.40
N LYS A 110 0.64 2.55 9.21
CA LYS A 110 0.26 3.23 7.95
C LYS A 110 1.03 2.70 6.76
N ILE A 111 2.33 2.51 6.91
CA ILE A 111 3.20 1.98 5.85
C ILE A 111 2.76 0.56 5.48
N GLU A 112 2.51 -0.31 6.44
CA GLU A 112 2.05 -1.67 6.21
C GLU A 112 0.71 -1.70 5.49
N TYR A 113 -0.22 -0.82 5.88
CA TYR A 113 -1.50 -0.67 5.19
C TYR A 113 -1.30 -0.31 3.71
N ILE A 114 -0.47 0.70 3.44
CA ILE A 114 -0.16 1.14 2.07
C ILE A 114 0.51 0.03 1.26
N GLN A 115 1.45 -0.70 1.85
CA GLN A 115 2.10 -1.85 1.21
C GLN A 115 1.11 -2.95 0.88
N THR A 116 0.17 -3.24 1.77
CA THR A 116 -0.90 -4.21 1.53
C THR A 116 -1.78 -3.78 0.35
N VAL A 117 -2.13 -2.50 0.28
CA VAL A 117 -2.90 -1.96 -0.86
C VAL A 117 -2.12 -2.11 -2.17
N ILE A 118 -0.82 -1.78 -2.16
CA ILE A 118 0.05 -1.93 -3.33
C ILE A 118 0.09 -3.38 -3.81
N GLU A 119 0.32 -4.33 -2.92
CA GLU A 119 0.35 -5.76 -3.23
C GLU A 119 -0.99 -6.23 -3.80
N THR A 120 -2.09 -5.78 -3.21
CA THR A 120 -3.44 -6.08 -3.69
C THR A 120 -3.66 -5.54 -5.11
N LEU A 121 -3.26 -4.30 -5.36
CA LEU A 121 -3.37 -3.69 -6.69
C LEU A 121 -2.49 -4.40 -7.73
N GLU A 122 -1.30 -4.82 -7.35
CA GLU A 122 -0.42 -5.59 -8.23
C GLU A 122 -1.04 -6.95 -8.59
N GLU A 123 -1.68 -7.60 -7.64
CA GLU A 123 -2.41 -8.85 -7.88
C GLU A 123 -3.62 -8.63 -8.81
N ILE A 124 -4.38 -7.57 -8.59
CA ILE A 124 -5.50 -7.19 -9.47
C ILE A 124 -4.99 -6.98 -10.91
N MET A 125 -3.89 -6.26 -11.07
CA MET A 125 -3.31 -6.00 -12.39
C MET A 125 -2.79 -7.27 -13.05
N SER A 126 -2.23 -8.18 -12.28
CA SER A 126 -1.82 -9.51 -12.77
C SER A 126 -3.04 -10.29 -13.28
N ASN A 127 -4.14 -10.29 -12.53
CA ASN A 127 -5.39 -10.94 -12.94
C ASN A 127 -5.99 -10.32 -14.20
N LEU A 128 -5.88 -9.01 -14.36
CA LEU A 128 -6.33 -8.32 -15.57
C LEU A 128 -5.56 -8.76 -16.82
N ARG A 129 -4.28 -9.06 -16.71
CA ARG A 129 -3.50 -9.63 -17.81
C ARG A 129 -4.06 -10.98 -18.26
N TRP A 130 -4.50 -11.82 -17.32
CA TRP A 130 -5.11 -13.11 -17.61
C TRP A 130 -6.54 -12.99 -18.15
N ARG A 131 -7.23 -11.89 -17.86
CA ARG A 131 -8.59 -11.63 -18.37
C ARG A 131 -8.66 -11.72 -19.91
N HIS A 132 -7.63 -11.21 -20.57
CA HIS A 132 -7.52 -11.29 -22.04
C HIS A 132 -7.56 -12.75 -22.51
N SER A 133 -6.78 -13.63 -21.89
CA SER A 133 -6.76 -15.05 -22.21
C SER A 133 -8.09 -15.72 -21.88
N THR A 134 -8.73 -15.37 -20.77
CA THR A 134 -10.04 -15.88 -20.40
C THR A 134 -11.09 -15.54 -21.46
N ILE A 135 -11.15 -14.29 -21.89
CA ILE A 135 -12.10 -13.84 -22.92
C ILE A 135 -11.84 -14.56 -24.24
N LYS A 136 -10.55 -14.69 -24.62
CA LYS A 136 -10.17 -15.43 -25.82
C LYS A 136 -10.66 -16.89 -25.76
N ASN A 137 -10.46 -17.57 -24.65
CA ASN A 137 -10.90 -18.95 -24.45
C ASN A 137 -12.42 -19.07 -24.53
N MET A 138 -13.15 -18.10 -24.00
CA MET A 138 -14.62 -18.06 -24.12
C MET A 138 -15.08 -17.91 -25.56
N ILE A 139 -14.40 -17.07 -26.34
CA ILE A 139 -14.68 -16.90 -27.79
C ILE A 139 -14.39 -18.19 -28.54
N ASP A 140 -13.26 -18.84 -28.30
CA ASP A 140 -12.87 -20.09 -28.96
C ASP A 140 -13.83 -21.22 -28.61
N TRP A 141 -14.24 -21.33 -27.36
CA TRP A 141 -15.24 -22.30 -26.92
C TRP A 141 -16.59 -22.08 -27.62
N ARG A 142 -17.03 -20.84 -27.74
CA ARG A 142 -18.27 -20.49 -28.43
C ARG A 142 -18.21 -20.85 -29.90
N ARG A 143 -17.11 -20.60 -30.57
CA ARG A 143 -16.88 -21.04 -31.96
C ARG A 143 -16.96 -22.54 -32.09
N PHE A 144 -16.28 -23.25 -31.20
CA PHE A 144 -16.27 -24.71 -31.20
C PHE A 144 -17.69 -25.29 -31.03
N THR A 145 -18.45 -24.79 -30.08
CA THR A 145 -19.80 -25.25 -29.79
C THR A 145 -20.82 -24.86 -30.84
N SER A 146 -20.59 -23.80 -31.60
CA SER A 146 -21.47 -23.37 -32.71
C SER A 146 -21.15 -24.05 -34.03
N GLY A 147 -20.10 -24.87 -34.09
CA GLY A 147 -19.70 -25.56 -35.30
C GLY A 147 -19.04 -24.70 -36.35
N ALA A 148 -18.56 -23.51 -35.93
CA ALA A 148 -17.93 -22.57 -36.82
C ALA A 148 -16.41 -22.82 -36.94
#